data_0c1a35840d99f92b27ba656b42b3b81d
#
_entry.id   0c1a35840d99f92b27ba656b42b3b81d
#
_cell.length_a   1.000
_cell.length_b   1.000
_cell.length_c   1.000
_cell.angle_alpha   90.00
_cell.angle_beta   90.00
_cell.angle_gamma   90.00
#
_symmetry.space_group_name_H-M   'P 1'
#
loop_
_entity.id
_entity.type
_entity.pdbx_description
1 polymer ?
#
loop_
_entity_poly.entity_id
_entity_poly.type
_entity_poly.pdbx_seq_one_letter_code
_entity_poly.pdbx_strand_id
1 'polypeptide(L)'
;MRSNTKAVARAETLQQPSRFTKWKKTLVLLTMVAPTAIWLLLLRYLPMGGIVLAFKNYKINPRNPSFWSNLVSSQWVGFKNFEFLFKTDAAWVAIRNTLLYNVVFIILGAIIPVAFAIMMNEITKKFVAKAYQTMMFFPYFLSWVVVSYFLNAFIDAQYGMIPTAQKAAGDAVISWYTTTKPWPFILVLANLWKNVGYSTVLYLAAITGIDSTQYEAAAIDGATKWDQVRYVTLPHLRTMICILFIMNVGKIFAADFGLFYNVPMQNGTLRSEEHTSELQSLREISYAVFC
;
A
#
# COMPACT_ATOMS: atom_id res chain seq x y z
N MET A 1 -7.30 -26.99 -58.80
CA MET A 1 -7.31 -26.04 -57.67
C MET A 1 -8.42 -26.24 -56.63
N ARG A 2 -9.54 -26.91 -56.91
CA ARG A 2 -10.67 -27.11 -55.96
C ARG A 2 -10.51 -28.26 -54.95
N SER A 3 -9.51 -29.14 -55.11
CA SER A 3 -9.37 -30.31 -54.24
C SER A 3 -8.60 -30.01 -52.93
N ASN A 4 -7.68 -29.04 -52.95
CA ASN A 4 -6.84 -28.68 -51.78
C ASN A 4 -7.64 -27.85 -50.72
N THR A 5 -8.60 -27.06 -51.15
CA THR A 5 -9.44 -26.25 -50.25
C THR A 5 -10.36 -27.09 -49.36
N LYS A 6 -10.86 -28.24 -49.90
CA LYS A 6 -11.69 -29.16 -49.10
C LYS A 6 -10.87 -29.99 -48.08
N ALA A 7 -9.59 -30.27 -48.40
CA ALA A 7 -8.69 -30.97 -47.46
C ALA A 7 -8.30 -30.09 -46.30
N VAL A 8 -8.02 -28.80 -46.52
CA VAL A 8 -7.68 -27.83 -45.46
C VAL A 8 -8.90 -27.56 -44.54
N ALA A 9 -10.07 -27.37 -45.15
CA ALA A 9 -11.30 -27.18 -44.36
C ALA A 9 -11.68 -28.42 -43.51
N ARG A 10 -11.34 -29.62 -43.99
CA ARG A 10 -11.58 -30.88 -43.26
C ARG A 10 -10.55 -31.13 -42.15
N ALA A 11 -9.32 -30.57 -42.27
CA ALA A 11 -8.30 -30.59 -41.22
C ALA A 11 -8.63 -29.62 -40.08
N GLU A 12 -9.19 -28.45 -40.36
CA GLU A 12 -9.63 -27.49 -39.34
C GLU A 12 -10.82 -27.97 -38.53
N THR A 13 -11.72 -28.79 -39.11
CA THR A 13 -12.87 -29.34 -38.39
C THR A 13 -12.56 -30.48 -37.44
N LEU A 14 -11.34 -31.09 -37.55
CA LEU A 14 -10.92 -32.22 -36.71
C LEU A 14 -10.28 -31.84 -35.39
N GLN A 15 -10.11 -30.57 -35.07
CA GLN A 15 -9.42 -30.13 -33.84
C GLN A 15 -10.29 -29.39 -32.82
N GLN A 16 -11.60 -29.46 -32.89
CA GLN A 16 -12.39 -29.00 -31.75
C GLN A 16 -12.39 -30.08 -30.65
N PRO A 17 -11.71 -29.84 -29.52
CA PRO A 17 -11.69 -30.83 -28.44
C PRO A 17 -13.11 -31.07 -27.96
N SER A 18 -13.50 -32.34 -27.81
CA SER A 18 -14.84 -32.71 -27.36
C SER A 18 -15.18 -31.98 -26.05
N ARG A 19 -16.49 -31.72 -25.82
CA ARG A 19 -16.95 -31.09 -24.55
C ARG A 19 -16.34 -31.81 -23.34
N PHE A 20 -16.20 -33.10 -23.38
CA PHE A 20 -15.64 -33.93 -22.31
C PHE A 20 -14.15 -33.65 -22.06
N THR A 21 -13.37 -33.42 -23.11
CA THR A 21 -11.94 -33.06 -22.99
C THR A 21 -11.75 -31.63 -22.42
N LYS A 22 -12.63 -30.72 -22.78
CA LYS A 22 -12.69 -29.36 -22.19
C LYS A 22 -13.02 -29.45 -20.69
N TRP A 23 -14.01 -30.23 -20.31
CA TRP A 23 -14.39 -30.43 -18.90
C TRP A 23 -13.25 -31.04 -18.06
N LYS A 24 -12.55 -32.06 -18.56
CA LYS A 24 -11.40 -32.64 -17.85
C LYS A 24 -10.28 -31.61 -17.64
N LYS A 25 -9.93 -30.82 -18.66
CA LYS A 25 -8.94 -29.74 -18.52
C LYS A 25 -9.39 -28.69 -17.52
N THR A 26 -10.65 -28.27 -17.56
CA THR A 26 -11.23 -27.31 -16.62
C THR A 26 -11.21 -27.86 -15.19
N LEU A 27 -11.54 -29.15 -14.99
CA LEU A 27 -11.52 -29.79 -13.68
C LEU A 27 -10.10 -29.82 -13.08
N VAL A 28 -9.09 -30.15 -13.88
CA VAL A 28 -7.67 -30.10 -13.43
C VAL A 28 -7.29 -28.69 -13.02
N LEU A 29 -7.64 -27.67 -13.80
CA LEU A 29 -7.36 -26.27 -13.48
C LEU A 29 -8.10 -25.84 -12.19
N LEU A 30 -9.37 -26.24 -12.05
CA LEU A 30 -10.14 -25.97 -10.82
C LEU A 30 -9.53 -26.64 -9.60
N THR A 31 -9.04 -27.88 -9.73
CA THR A 31 -8.39 -28.58 -8.63
C THR A 31 -7.09 -27.87 -8.21
N MET A 32 -6.33 -27.30 -9.15
CA MET A 32 -5.13 -26.50 -8.83
C MET A 32 -5.45 -25.19 -8.13
N VAL A 33 -6.56 -24.55 -8.48
CA VAL A 33 -7.00 -23.27 -7.89
C VAL A 33 -7.79 -23.47 -6.59
N ALA A 34 -8.45 -24.62 -6.43
CA ALA A 34 -9.34 -24.92 -5.29
C ALA A 34 -8.71 -24.68 -3.91
N PRO A 35 -7.47 -25.11 -3.60
CA PRO A 35 -6.88 -24.86 -2.28
C PRO A 35 -6.78 -23.36 -1.97
N THR A 36 -6.34 -22.56 -2.92
CA THR A 36 -6.24 -21.10 -2.77
C THR A 36 -7.62 -20.44 -2.65
N ALA A 37 -8.58 -20.88 -3.47
CA ALA A 37 -9.94 -20.38 -3.42
C ALA A 37 -10.63 -20.69 -2.08
N ILE A 38 -10.49 -21.92 -1.57
CA ILE A 38 -11.01 -22.34 -0.26
C ILE A 38 -10.35 -21.50 0.85
N TRP A 39 -9.04 -21.32 0.81
CA TRP A 39 -8.30 -20.49 1.75
C TRP A 39 -8.82 -19.04 1.77
N LEU A 40 -9.01 -18.44 0.61
CA LEU A 40 -9.56 -17.09 0.50
C LEU A 40 -10.99 -17.01 1.02
N LEU A 41 -11.84 -17.98 0.70
CA LEU A 41 -13.23 -18.05 1.20
C LEU A 41 -13.27 -18.13 2.73
N LEU A 42 -12.45 -19.00 3.32
CA LEU A 42 -12.44 -19.20 4.77
C LEU A 42 -11.86 -18.00 5.51
N LEU A 43 -10.76 -17.38 5.01
CA LEU A 43 -10.06 -16.34 5.76
C LEU A 43 -10.44 -14.91 5.38
N ARG A 44 -11.07 -14.71 4.22
CA ARG A 44 -11.46 -13.36 3.76
C ARG A 44 -12.98 -13.18 3.72
N TYR A 45 -13.71 -14.15 3.16
CA TYR A 45 -15.15 -13.99 2.97
C TYR A 45 -15.96 -14.41 4.19
N LEU A 46 -15.60 -15.52 4.85
CA LEU A 46 -16.32 -15.97 6.04
C LEU A 46 -16.29 -14.92 7.17
N PRO A 47 -15.16 -14.26 7.48
CA PRO A 47 -15.13 -13.18 8.47
C PRO A 47 -16.01 -11.96 8.09
N MET A 48 -16.28 -11.72 6.81
CA MET A 48 -17.20 -10.64 6.40
C MET A 48 -18.62 -10.83 6.96
N GLY A 49 -19.03 -12.07 7.27
CA GLY A 49 -20.27 -12.35 7.99
C GLY A 49 -20.33 -11.67 9.37
N GLY A 50 -19.17 -11.40 9.97
CA GLY A 50 -19.07 -10.66 11.23
C GLY A 50 -19.49 -9.19 11.16
N ILE A 51 -19.68 -8.63 9.96
CA ILE A 51 -20.25 -7.27 9.79
C ILE A 51 -21.61 -7.16 10.49
N VAL A 52 -22.34 -8.26 10.60
CA VAL A 52 -23.62 -8.33 11.35
C VAL A 52 -23.46 -7.89 12.81
N LEU A 53 -22.29 -8.09 13.42
CA LEU A 53 -22.02 -7.64 14.81
C LEU A 53 -22.12 -6.12 14.97
N ALA A 54 -21.74 -5.37 13.94
CA ALA A 54 -21.83 -3.90 13.97
C ALA A 54 -23.28 -3.40 14.17
N PHE A 55 -24.27 -4.21 13.80
CA PHE A 55 -25.70 -3.89 13.91
C PHE A 55 -26.38 -4.55 15.11
N LYS A 56 -25.63 -5.31 15.92
CA LYS A 56 -26.14 -6.00 17.12
C LYS A 56 -25.47 -5.46 18.38
N ASN A 57 -26.20 -5.49 19.49
CA ASN A 57 -25.65 -5.25 20.84
C ASN A 57 -25.03 -6.55 21.35
N TYR A 58 -23.81 -6.84 20.88
CA TYR A 58 -23.11 -8.07 21.23
C TYR A 58 -22.65 -8.04 22.68
N LYS A 59 -23.12 -9.02 23.48
CA LYS A 59 -22.71 -9.21 24.87
C LYS A 59 -22.28 -10.64 25.06
N ILE A 60 -21.09 -10.84 25.62
CA ILE A 60 -20.60 -12.16 25.95
C ILE A 60 -21.34 -12.66 27.19
N ASN A 61 -22.03 -13.80 27.07
CA ASN A 61 -22.66 -14.45 28.20
C ASN A 61 -21.61 -15.30 28.93
N PRO A 62 -21.25 -14.99 30.20
CA PRO A 62 -20.24 -15.78 30.93
C PRO A 62 -20.57 -17.24 31.09
N ARG A 63 -21.87 -17.58 31.07
CA ARG A 63 -22.35 -18.99 31.24
C ARG A 63 -22.27 -19.79 29.94
N ASN A 64 -22.24 -19.11 28.78
CA ASN A 64 -22.13 -19.76 27.49
C ASN A 64 -21.24 -18.87 26.56
N PRO A 65 -19.93 -19.05 26.58
CA PRO A 65 -18.98 -18.20 25.84
C PRO A 65 -18.98 -18.47 24.32
N SER A 66 -19.86 -19.36 23.82
CA SER A 66 -19.93 -19.67 22.40
C SER A 66 -20.28 -18.43 21.58
N PHE A 67 -19.42 -18.11 20.61
CA PHE A 67 -19.58 -16.97 19.69
C PHE A 67 -20.94 -17.02 18.98
N TRP A 68 -21.30 -18.16 18.41
CA TRP A 68 -22.53 -18.30 17.63
C TRP A 68 -23.79 -18.17 18.50
N SER A 69 -23.78 -18.70 19.71
CA SER A 69 -24.88 -18.58 20.65
C SER A 69 -25.10 -17.11 21.04
N ASN A 70 -24.01 -16.38 21.35
CA ASN A 70 -24.08 -14.97 21.72
C ASN A 70 -24.46 -14.09 20.53
N LEU A 71 -24.01 -14.41 19.32
CA LEU A 71 -24.37 -13.70 18.09
C LEU A 71 -25.88 -13.82 17.80
N VAL A 72 -26.45 -15.03 17.93
CA VAL A 72 -27.88 -15.27 17.68
C VAL A 72 -28.73 -14.60 18.76
N SER A 73 -28.35 -14.71 20.02
CA SER A 73 -29.09 -14.17 21.16
C SER A 73 -28.98 -12.65 21.33
N SER A 74 -28.00 -12.00 20.68
CA SER A 74 -27.79 -10.56 20.78
C SER A 74 -28.90 -9.78 20.09
N GLN A 75 -29.39 -8.73 20.75
CA GLN A 75 -30.42 -7.83 20.23
C GLN A 75 -29.94 -7.06 18.99
N TRP A 76 -30.80 -6.94 17.99
CA TRP A 76 -30.57 -6.11 16.83
C TRP A 76 -30.80 -4.65 17.22
N VAL A 77 -29.78 -3.79 17.08
CA VAL A 77 -29.83 -2.36 17.46
C VAL A 77 -29.71 -1.44 16.25
N GLY A 78 -29.64 -1.99 15.03
CA GLY A 78 -29.50 -1.22 13.80
C GLY A 78 -28.24 -0.33 13.82
N PHE A 79 -28.39 0.93 13.50
CA PHE A 79 -27.29 1.89 13.42
C PHE A 79 -26.87 2.52 14.75
N LYS A 80 -27.43 2.10 15.89
CA LYS A 80 -27.14 2.69 17.19
C LYS A 80 -25.66 2.64 17.58
N ASN A 81 -24.97 1.58 17.20
CA ASN A 81 -23.53 1.45 17.47
C ASN A 81 -22.69 2.46 16.66
N PHE A 82 -23.24 2.99 15.56
CA PHE A 82 -22.58 4.01 14.76
C PHE A 82 -22.87 5.44 15.24
N GLU A 83 -23.81 5.60 16.17
CA GLU A 83 -24.21 6.91 16.71
C GLU A 83 -23.03 7.62 17.38
N PHE A 84 -22.19 6.86 18.10
CA PHE A 84 -20.96 7.36 18.69
C PHE A 84 -20.01 7.96 17.62
N LEU A 85 -19.88 7.30 16.47
CA LEU A 85 -19.01 7.74 15.39
C LEU A 85 -19.41 9.11 14.83
N PHE A 86 -20.72 9.39 14.77
CA PHE A 86 -21.26 10.64 14.24
C PHE A 86 -21.44 11.74 15.30
N LYS A 87 -21.48 11.37 16.59
CA LYS A 87 -21.61 12.31 17.70
C LYS A 87 -20.28 12.82 18.24
N THR A 88 -19.17 12.15 17.93
CA THR A 88 -17.84 12.56 18.37
C THR A 88 -17.06 13.21 17.23
N ASP A 89 -16.31 14.27 17.54
CA ASP A 89 -15.41 14.92 16.58
C ASP A 89 -14.26 13.99 16.16
N ALA A 90 -13.98 12.95 16.93
CA ALA A 90 -12.90 12.01 16.70
C ALA A 90 -12.98 11.31 15.32
N ALA A 91 -14.17 10.86 14.92
CA ALA A 91 -14.37 10.23 13.63
C ALA A 91 -14.11 11.21 12.47
N TRP A 92 -14.57 12.44 12.59
CA TRP A 92 -14.34 13.47 11.58
C TRP A 92 -12.85 13.82 11.45
N VAL A 93 -12.17 13.98 12.58
CA VAL A 93 -10.72 14.24 12.62
C VAL A 93 -9.96 13.08 12.00
N ALA A 94 -10.30 11.83 12.35
CA ALA A 94 -9.66 10.65 11.78
C ALA A 94 -9.85 10.54 10.25
N ILE A 95 -11.08 10.73 9.76
CA ILE A 95 -11.36 10.70 8.30
C ILE A 95 -10.60 11.81 7.58
N ARG A 96 -10.67 13.04 8.10
CA ARG A 96 -9.96 14.18 7.53
C ARG A 96 -8.45 13.93 7.46
N ASN A 97 -7.85 13.50 8.55
CA ASN A 97 -6.41 13.27 8.63
C ASN A 97 -5.99 12.12 7.69
N THR A 98 -6.73 11.00 7.68
CA THR A 98 -6.47 9.89 6.76
C THR A 98 -6.51 10.34 5.30
N LEU A 99 -7.51 11.15 4.92
CA LEU A 99 -7.60 11.68 3.56
C LEU A 99 -6.43 12.62 3.23
N LEU A 100 -6.11 13.56 4.12
CA LEU A 100 -5.02 14.51 3.90
C LEU A 100 -3.67 13.81 3.74
N TYR A 101 -3.33 12.88 4.64
CA TYR A 101 -2.09 12.11 4.52
C TYR A 101 -2.05 11.27 3.25
N ASN A 102 -3.13 10.55 2.94
CA ASN A 102 -3.15 9.73 1.74
C ASN A 102 -3.08 10.55 0.44
N VAL A 103 -3.71 11.71 0.38
CA VAL A 103 -3.56 12.63 -0.77
C VAL A 103 -2.10 13.05 -0.94
N VAL A 104 -1.43 13.43 0.15
CA VAL A 104 0.00 13.80 0.13
C VAL A 104 0.86 12.60 -0.27
N PHE A 105 0.62 11.41 0.29
CA PHE A 105 1.34 10.18 -0.06
C PHE A 105 1.15 9.80 -1.53
N ILE A 106 -0.06 9.92 -2.07
CA ILE A 106 -0.36 9.61 -3.48
C ILE A 106 0.38 10.58 -4.40
N ILE A 107 0.30 11.88 -4.12
CA ILE A 107 0.95 12.91 -4.95
C ILE A 107 2.48 12.75 -4.92
N LEU A 108 3.08 12.74 -3.73
CA LEU A 108 4.52 12.62 -3.58
C LEU A 108 5.03 11.24 -4.00
N GLY A 109 4.26 10.19 -3.71
CA GLY A 109 4.54 8.81 -4.14
C GLY A 109 4.40 8.57 -5.65
N ALA A 110 3.75 9.46 -6.39
CA ALA A 110 3.77 9.45 -7.84
C ALA A 110 4.96 10.26 -8.41
N ILE A 111 5.19 11.46 -7.90
CA ILE A 111 6.17 12.40 -8.46
C ILE A 111 7.62 11.97 -8.15
N ILE A 112 7.91 11.71 -6.87
CA ILE A 112 9.29 11.47 -6.41
C ILE A 112 9.87 10.17 -7.01
N PRO A 113 9.18 9.02 -7.01
CA PRO A 113 9.72 7.80 -7.60
C PRO A 113 9.92 7.89 -9.11
N VAL A 114 9.06 8.62 -9.83
CA VAL A 114 9.24 8.85 -11.27
C VAL A 114 10.51 9.66 -11.52
N ALA A 115 10.73 10.72 -10.75
CA ALA A 115 11.95 11.51 -10.86
C ALA A 115 13.20 10.67 -10.59
N PHE A 116 13.20 9.87 -9.51
CA PHE A 116 14.30 8.97 -9.21
C PHE A 116 14.50 7.89 -10.28
N ALA A 117 13.44 7.33 -10.85
CA ALA A 117 13.55 6.33 -11.91
C ALA A 117 14.21 6.92 -13.17
N ILE A 118 13.83 8.13 -13.56
CA ILE A 118 14.45 8.87 -14.68
C ILE A 118 15.93 9.14 -14.38
N MET A 119 16.26 9.65 -13.20
CA MET A 119 17.65 9.91 -12.80
C MET A 119 18.50 8.64 -12.80
N MET A 120 17.94 7.53 -12.32
CA MET A 120 18.64 6.25 -12.29
C MET A 120 18.85 5.65 -13.68
N ASN A 121 17.93 5.88 -14.61
CA ASN A 121 18.06 5.43 -15.99
C ASN A 121 19.26 6.10 -16.73
N GLU A 122 19.66 7.29 -16.31
CA GLU A 122 20.83 7.99 -16.88
C GLU A 122 22.18 7.46 -16.35
N ILE A 123 22.17 6.58 -15.34
CA ILE A 123 23.40 6.00 -14.78
C ILE A 123 23.93 4.93 -15.71
N THR A 124 25.03 5.22 -16.40
CA THR A 124 25.64 4.33 -17.40
C THR A 124 26.37 3.14 -16.78
N LYS A 125 26.95 3.30 -15.58
CA LYS A 125 27.70 2.25 -14.88
C LYS A 125 26.74 1.28 -14.19
N LYS A 126 26.52 0.10 -14.78
CA LYS A 126 25.59 -0.94 -14.29
C LYS A 126 25.79 -1.30 -12.80
N PHE A 127 27.03 -1.38 -12.33
CA PHE A 127 27.32 -1.70 -10.93
C PHE A 127 26.82 -0.60 -9.99
N VAL A 128 27.05 0.68 -10.34
CA VAL A 128 26.62 1.84 -9.57
C VAL A 128 25.10 1.93 -9.56
N ALA A 129 24.44 1.76 -10.71
CA ALA A 129 22.99 1.74 -10.81
C ALA A 129 22.39 0.66 -9.90
N LYS A 130 22.94 -0.57 -9.93
CA LYS A 130 22.48 -1.67 -9.07
C LYS A 130 22.69 -1.40 -7.58
N ALA A 131 23.81 -0.77 -7.21
CA ALA A 131 24.08 -0.39 -5.82
C ALA A 131 23.04 0.62 -5.32
N TYR A 132 22.77 1.69 -6.08
CA TYR A 132 21.73 2.67 -5.72
C TYR A 132 20.34 2.04 -5.66
N GLN A 133 19.96 1.18 -6.60
CA GLN A 133 18.70 0.46 -6.57
C GLN A 133 18.55 -0.33 -5.26
N THR A 134 19.60 -1.08 -4.89
CA THR A 134 19.58 -1.90 -3.67
C THR A 134 19.47 -1.02 -2.42
N MET A 135 20.21 0.07 -2.35
CA MET A 135 20.16 1.01 -1.21
C MET A 135 18.79 1.67 -1.07
N MET A 136 18.21 2.12 -2.18
CA MET A 136 16.88 2.75 -2.18
C MET A 136 15.75 1.77 -1.87
N PHE A 137 15.92 0.50 -2.27
CA PHE A 137 14.92 -0.55 -2.05
C PHE A 137 14.99 -1.14 -0.63
N PHE A 138 16.13 -1.06 0.03
CA PHE A 138 16.37 -1.65 1.36
C PHE A 138 15.36 -1.21 2.42
N PRO A 139 15.01 0.09 2.57
CA PRO A 139 14.05 0.54 3.58
C PRO A 139 12.67 -0.11 3.48
N TYR A 140 12.26 -0.51 2.28
CA TYR A 140 10.98 -1.16 2.05
C TYR A 140 10.81 -2.47 2.84
N PHE A 141 11.88 -3.22 3.06
CA PHE A 141 11.87 -4.49 3.80
C PHE A 141 11.82 -4.31 5.32
N LEU A 142 12.12 -3.13 5.83
CA LEU A 142 12.08 -2.88 7.26
C LEU A 142 10.63 -2.86 7.76
N SER A 143 10.37 -3.48 8.92
CA SER A 143 9.08 -3.31 9.58
C SER A 143 8.94 -1.88 10.13
N TRP A 144 7.71 -1.39 10.29
CA TRP A 144 7.49 -0.08 10.91
C TRP A 144 8.02 0.02 12.34
N VAL A 145 8.07 -1.09 13.05
CA VAL A 145 8.67 -1.17 14.39
C VAL A 145 10.18 -0.84 14.32
N VAL A 146 10.90 -1.43 13.37
CA VAL A 146 12.33 -1.14 13.19
C VAL A 146 12.53 0.32 12.77
N VAL A 147 11.70 0.83 11.87
CA VAL A 147 11.73 2.25 11.44
C VAL A 147 11.50 3.19 12.62
N SER A 148 10.58 2.86 13.54
CA SER A 148 10.30 3.68 14.72
C SER A 148 11.50 3.74 15.67
N TYR A 149 12.16 2.63 15.94
CA TYR A 149 13.39 2.62 16.77
C TYR A 149 14.54 3.36 16.08
N PHE A 150 14.64 3.22 14.76
CA PHE A 150 15.65 3.97 14.00
C PHE A 150 15.41 5.48 14.10
N LEU A 151 14.17 5.93 13.92
CA LEU A 151 13.81 7.34 14.08
C LEU A 151 14.07 7.81 15.52
N ASN A 152 13.67 7.00 16.52
CA ASN A 152 13.90 7.31 17.93
C ASN A 152 15.39 7.55 18.24
N ALA A 153 16.29 6.78 17.65
CA ALA A 153 17.74 6.98 17.82
C ALA A 153 18.20 8.38 17.35
N PHE A 154 17.47 9.03 16.45
CA PHE A 154 17.77 10.39 16.01
C PHE A 154 17.11 11.46 16.88
N ILE A 155 15.86 11.28 17.30
CA ILE A 155 15.03 12.35 17.88
C ILE A 155 14.71 12.18 19.36
N ASP A 156 15.17 11.10 20.02
CA ASP A 156 14.96 10.89 21.47
C ASP A 156 15.55 12.06 22.27
N ALA A 157 14.77 12.61 23.20
CA ALA A 157 15.13 13.82 23.93
C ALA A 157 16.39 13.65 24.85
N GLN A 158 16.68 12.42 25.27
CA GLN A 158 17.79 12.13 26.17
C GLN A 158 19.05 11.69 25.42
N TYR A 159 18.90 10.72 24.52
CA TYR A 159 20.01 10.00 23.87
C TYR A 159 20.05 10.17 22.36
N GLY A 160 19.06 10.85 21.75
CA GLY A 160 18.98 11.03 20.30
C GLY A 160 20.15 11.85 19.75
N MET A 161 20.57 11.55 18.53
CA MET A 161 21.68 12.25 17.87
C MET A 161 21.42 13.75 17.73
N ILE A 162 20.20 14.15 17.34
CA ILE A 162 19.82 15.56 17.11
C ILE A 162 19.82 16.33 18.44
N PRO A 163 19.10 15.90 19.50
CA PRO A 163 19.15 16.57 20.79
C PRO A 163 20.54 16.60 21.42
N THR A 164 21.36 15.58 21.23
CA THR A 164 22.76 15.56 21.71
C THR A 164 23.60 16.61 20.98
N ALA A 165 23.45 16.76 19.67
CA ALA A 165 24.13 17.80 18.91
C ALA A 165 23.64 19.21 19.29
N GLN A 166 22.34 19.40 19.55
CA GLN A 166 21.79 20.66 20.05
C GLN A 166 22.37 21.05 21.41
N LYS A 167 22.45 20.08 22.35
CA LYS A 167 23.11 20.30 23.66
C LYS A 167 24.57 20.72 23.51
N ALA A 168 25.31 20.06 22.62
CA ALA A 168 26.70 20.37 22.35
C ALA A 168 26.90 21.77 21.72
N ALA A 169 25.93 22.22 20.92
CA ALA A 169 25.92 23.55 20.34
C ALA A 169 25.43 24.65 21.29
N GLY A 170 24.93 24.31 22.48
CA GLY A 170 24.34 25.25 23.44
C GLY A 170 22.90 25.69 23.08
N ASP A 171 22.25 25.01 22.14
CA ASP A 171 20.89 25.30 21.70
C ASP A 171 19.85 24.65 22.63
N ALA A 172 18.63 25.20 22.61
CA ALA A 172 17.51 24.61 23.33
C ALA A 172 17.12 23.25 22.72
N VAL A 173 17.05 22.24 23.57
CA VAL A 173 16.68 20.88 23.13
C VAL A 173 15.19 20.82 22.82
N ILE A 174 14.86 20.43 21.61
CA ILE A 174 13.50 20.21 21.18
C ILE A 174 13.05 18.83 21.62
N SER A 175 11.97 18.76 22.37
CA SER A 175 11.31 17.49 22.73
C SER A 175 10.34 17.09 21.61
N TRP A 176 10.83 16.34 20.64
CA TRP A 176 10.10 15.98 19.43
C TRP A 176 8.82 15.21 19.71
N TYR A 177 8.81 14.30 20.70
CA TYR A 177 7.63 13.49 21.04
C TYR A 177 6.55 14.26 21.83
N THR A 178 6.84 15.44 22.35
CA THR A 178 5.85 16.30 23.02
C THR A 178 5.37 17.44 22.14
N THR A 179 6.02 17.68 21.01
CA THR A 179 5.68 18.74 20.06
C THR A 179 5.00 18.13 18.84
N THR A 180 3.72 18.45 18.64
CA THR A 180 2.89 17.84 17.56
C THR A 180 3.14 18.42 16.19
N LYS A 181 3.51 19.70 16.08
CA LYS A 181 3.68 20.42 14.81
C LYS A 181 4.62 19.76 13.76
N PRO A 182 5.78 19.17 14.10
CA PRO A 182 6.67 18.57 13.12
C PRO A 182 6.20 17.16 12.66
N TRP A 183 5.29 16.52 13.37
CA TRP A 183 4.92 15.12 13.11
C TRP A 183 4.30 14.87 11.74
N PRO A 184 3.41 15.71 11.20
CA PRO A 184 2.92 15.51 9.83
C PRO A 184 4.05 15.40 8.81
N PHE A 185 5.08 16.24 8.93
CA PHE A 185 6.25 16.20 8.05
C PHE A 185 7.11 14.93 8.28
N ILE A 186 7.33 14.56 9.55
CA ILE A 186 8.10 13.35 9.91
C ILE A 186 7.42 12.09 9.35
N LEU A 187 6.10 11.97 9.49
CA LEU A 187 5.32 10.83 8.98
C LEU A 187 5.38 10.76 7.46
N VAL A 188 5.24 11.90 6.78
CA VAL A 188 5.36 11.98 5.31
C VAL A 188 6.76 11.56 4.87
N LEU A 189 7.79 12.07 5.52
CA LEU A 189 9.18 11.73 5.20
C LEU A 189 9.47 10.24 5.44
N ALA A 190 9.03 9.69 6.58
CA ALA A 190 9.21 8.28 6.91
C ALA A 190 8.49 7.37 5.88
N ASN A 191 7.27 7.73 5.49
CA ASN A 191 6.52 6.99 4.48
C ASN A 191 7.22 7.02 3.12
N LEU A 192 7.66 8.20 2.68
CA LEU A 192 8.39 8.36 1.42
C LEU A 192 9.70 7.59 1.43
N TRP A 193 10.52 7.76 2.47
CA TRP A 193 11.80 7.06 2.60
C TRP A 193 11.63 5.54 2.51
N LYS A 194 10.60 5.00 3.15
CA LYS A 194 10.33 3.57 3.13
C LYS A 194 9.85 3.07 1.77
N ASN A 195 8.95 3.79 1.10
CA ASN A 195 8.21 3.28 -0.06
C ASN A 195 8.75 3.75 -1.42
N VAL A 196 9.51 4.85 -1.44
CA VAL A 196 10.01 5.45 -2.68
C VAL A 196 10.85 4.48 -3.52
N GLY A 197 11.73 3.70 -2.87
CA GLY A 197 12.61 2.76 -3.56
C GLY A 197 11.83 1.68 -4.32
N TYR A 198 10.81 1.10 -3.70
CA TYR A 198 9.94 0.11 -4.35
C TYR A 198 9.26 0.68 -5.60
N SER A 199 8.64 1.85 -5.47
CA SER A 199 7.96 2.51 -6.59
C SER A 199 8.93 2.94 -7.69
N THR A 200 10.14 3.40 -7.33
CA THR A 200 11.19 3.75 -8.27
C THR A 200 11.61 2.56 -9.14
N VAL A 201 11.77 1.38 -8.53
CA VAL A 201 12.14 0.16 -9.28
C VAL A 201 11.05 -0.25 -10.26
N LEU A 202 9.77 -0.10 -9.90
CA LEU A 202 8.65 -0.38 -10.81
C LEU A 202 8.67 0.56 -12.03
N TYR A 203 8.87 1.87 -11.81
CA TYR A 203 8.98 2.83 -12.91
C TYR A 203 10.23 2.61 -13.75
N LEU A 204 11.36 2.28 -13.13
CA LEU A 204 12.59 1.99 -13.83
C LEU A 204 12.45 0.74 -14.73
N ALA A 205 11.75 -0.29 -14.25
CA ALA A 205 11.43 -1.46 -15.07
C ALA A 205 10.58 -1.10 -16.29
N ALA A 206 9.64 -0.16 -16.15
CA ALA A 206 8.85 0.34 -17.26
C ALA A 206 9.71 1.15 -18.27
N ILE A 207 10.65 1.97 -17.78
CA ILE A 207 11.57 2.74 -18.63
C ILE A 207 12.50 1.81 -19.42
N THR A 208 13.06 0.80 -18.77
CA THR A 208 13.96 -0.16 -19.43
C THR A 208 13.26 -1.04 -20.47
N GLY A 209 11.93 -1.10 -20.45
CA GLY A 209 11.11 -1.76 -21.46
C GLY A 209 10.83 -0.92 -22.72
N ILE A 210 11.23 0.35 -22.75
CA ILE A 210 11.07 1.22 -23.92
C ILE A 210 12.13 0.84 -24.96
N ASP A 211 11.72 0.73 -26.24
CA ASP A 211 12.62 0.42 -27.33
C ASP A 211 13.69 1.51 -27.49
N SER A 212 14.97 1.13 -27.47
CA SER A 212 16.11 2.04 -27.60
C SER A 212 16.10 2.81 -28.93
N THR A 213 15.50 2.24 -29.98
CA THR A 213 15.38 2.89 -31.30
C THR A 213 14.63 4.22 -31.24
N GLN A 214 13.70 4.39 -30.29
CA GLN A 214 12.99 5.64 -30.10
C GLN A 214 13.90 6.76 -29.54
N TYR A 215 14.81 6.41 -28.64
CA TYR A 215 15.81 7.34 -28.11
C TYR A 215 16.87 7.69 -29.15
N GLU A 216 17.26 6.73 -29.98
CA GLU A 216 18.20 6.92 -31.08
C GLU A 216 17.59 7.85 -32.14
N ALA A 217 16.33 7.62 -32.54
CA ALA A 217 15.62 8.49 -33.48
C ALA A 217 15.51 9.92 -32.95
N ALA A 218 15.11 10.07 -31.68
CA ALA A 218 15.05 11.38 -31.04
C ALA A 218 16.41 12.10 -31.00
N ALA A 219 17.51 11.34 -30.79
CA ALA A 219 18.85 11.89 -30.80
C ALA A 219 19.29 12.36 -32.21
N ILE A 220 18.91 11.62 -33.27
CA ILE A 220 19.14 12.01 -34.67
C ILE A 220 18.38 13.30 -35.01
N ASP A 221 17.16 13.45 -34.46
CA ASP A 221 16.34 14.66 -34.59
C ASP A 221 16.86 15.85 -33.75
N GLY A 222 17.99 15.71 -33.06
CA GLY A 222 18.61 16.74 -32.24
C GLY A 222 18.00 16.99 -30.89
N ALA A 223 17.16 16.04 -30.38
CA ALA A 223 16.55 16.14 -29.07
C ALA A 223 17.59 16.09 -27.95
N THR A 224 17.48 17.02 -27.01
CA THR A 224 18.26 17.00 -25.76
C THR A 224 17.80 15.87 -24.85
N LYS A 225 18.58 15.56 -23.81
CA LYS A 225 18.19 14.57 -22.80
C LYS A 225 16.84 14.90 -22.15
N TRP A 226 16.58 16.17 -21.89
CA TRP A 226 15.31 16.63 -21.34
C TRP A 226 14.15 16.43 -22.33
N ASP A 227 14.38 16.65 -23.63
CA ASP A 227 13.38 16.39 -24.65
C ASP A 227 13.08 14.89 -24.76
N GLN A 228 14.09 14.02 -24.68
CA GLN A 228 13.91 12.59 -24.63
C GLN A 228 13.06 12.15 -23.40
N VAL A 229 13.31 12.73 -22.24
CA VAL A 229 12.49 12.48 -21.04
C VAL A 229 11.05 12.93 -21.26
N ARG A 230 10.85 14.14 -21.80
CA ARG A 230 9.53 14.74 -21.95
C ARG A 230 8.68 14.09 -23.03
N TYR A 231 9.28 13.75 -24.16
CA TYR A 231 8.55 13.30 -25.35
C TYR A 231 8.63 11.79 -25.60
N VAL A 232 9.59 11.09 -25.00
CA VAL A 232 9.70 9.63 -25.11
C VAL A 232 9.39 8.96 -23.77
N THR A 233 10.15 9.26 -22.70
CA THR A 233 10.04 8.53 -21.43
C THR A 233 8.71 8.77 -20.72
N LEU A 234 8.32 10.02 -20.48
CA LEU A 234 7.10 10.36 -19.73
C LEU A 234 5.81 9.88 -20.42
N PRO A 235 5.63 9.99 -21.75
CA PRO A 235 4.47 9.43 -22.41
C PRO A 235 4.34 7.92 -22.25
N HIS A 236 5.45 7.17 -22.31
CA HIS A 236 5.45 5.72 -22.09
C HIS A 236 5.15 5.37 -20.62
N LEU A 237 5.66 6.14 -19.66
CA LEU A 237 5.37 5.95 -18.25
C LEU A 237 3.93 6.26 -17.86
N ARG A 238 3.18 7.02 -18.68
CA ARG A 238 1.81 7.45 -18.37
C ARG A 238 0.90 6.28 -17.98
N THR A 239 0.99 5.17 -18.70
CA THR A 239 0.18 3.98 -18.41
C THR A 239 0.50 3.43 -17.03
N MET A 240 1.79 3.29 -16.70
CA MET A 240 2.21 2.78 -15.39
C MET A 240 1.86 3.74 -14.25
N ILE A 241 2.03 5.05 -14.48
CA ILE A 241 1.62 6.09 -13.53
C ILE A 241 0.12 6.00 -13.26
N CYS A 242 -0.72 5.89 -14.30
CA CYS A 242 -2.17 5.76 -14.13
C CYS A 242 -2.56 4.50 -13.36
N ILE A 243 -1.93 3.36 -13.65
CA ILE A 243 -2.21 2.09 -12.94
C ILE A 243 -1.89 2.24 -11.45
N LEU A 244 -0.69 2.69 -11.10
CA LEU A 244 -0.27 2.85 -9.72
C LEU A 244 -1.09 3.93 -8.99
N PHE A 245 -1.43 5.01 -9.68
CA PHE A 245 -2.30 6.05 -9.14
C PHE A 245 -3.69 5.51 -8.78
N ILE A 246 -4.34 4.77 -9.68
CA ILE A 246 -5.65 4.17 -9.43
C ILE A 246 -5.59 3.18 -8.27
N MET A 247 -4.53 2.36 -8.20
CA MET A 247 -4.33 1.42 -7.08
C MET A 247 -4.18 2.14 -5.74
N ASN A 248 -3.49 3.27 -5.70
CA ASN A 248 -3.31 4.07 -4.49
C ASN A 248 -4.59 4.82 -4.11
N VAL A 249 -5.32 5.37 -5.09
CA VAL A 249 -6.65 5.98 -4.85
C VAL A 249 -7.64 4.97 -4.29
N GLY A 250 -7.59 3.70 -4.73
CA GLY A 250 -8.40 2.63 -4.16
C GLY A 250 -8.14 2.38 -2.66
N LYS A 251 -7.02 2.86 -2.11
CA LYS A 251 -6.65 2.76 -0.70
C LYS A 251 -6.75 4.09 0.06
N ILE A 252 -7.36 5.12 -0.52
CA ILE A 252 -7.35 6.49 0.04
C ILE A 252 -7.96 6.59 1.45
N PHE A 253 -8.88 5.69 1.81
CA PHE A 253 -9.46 5.59 3.15
C PHE A 253 -8.75 4.58 4.06
N ALA A 254 -7.69 3.92 3.59
CA ALA A 254 -6.93 2.97 4.39
C ALA A 254 -5.75 3.69 5.06
N ALA A 255 -5.79 3.79 6.39
CA ALA A 255 -4.65 4.25 7.17
C ALA A 255 -3.63 3.11 7.32
N ASP A 256 -2.33 3.44 7.17
CA ASP A 256 -1.26 2.49 7.50
C ASP A 256 -1.04 2.47 9.01
N PHE A 257 -1.66 1.49 9.66
CA PHE A 257 -1.52 1.26 11.09
C PHE A 257 -0.05 1.24 11.54
N GLY A 258 0.80 0.56 10.77
CA GLY A 258 2.22 0.45 11.10
C GLY A 258 2.89 1.81 11.23
N LEU A 259 2.64 2.71 10.28
CA LEU A 259 3.17 4.06 10.29
C LEU A 259 2.65 4.87 11.48
N PHE A 260 1.33 5.04 11.58
CA PHE A 260 0.70 5.95 12.54
C PHE A 260 0.74 5.46 13.99
N TYR A 261 0.91 4.16 14.20
CA TYR A 261 0.98 3.59 15.55
C TYR A 261 2.40 3.45 16.08
N ASN A 262 3.31 2.88 15.26
CA ASN A 262 4.66 2.57 15.75
C ASN A 262 5.59 3.78 15.67
N VAL A 263 5.51 4.61 14.61
CA VAL A 263 6.48 5.70 14.43
C VAL A 263 6.40 6.76 15.52
N PRO A 264 5.22 7.18 16.04
CA PRO A 264 5.11 8.03 17.22
C PRO A 264 5.41 7.34 18.55
N MET A 265 5.88 6.08 18.57
CA MET A 265 6.19 5.31 19.78
C MET A 265 5.03 5.22 20.77
N GLN A 266 3.79 5.14 20.25
CA GLN A 266 2.56 5.08 21.03
C GLN A 266 2.37 6.26 22.01
N ASN A 267 2.99 7.40 21.74
CA ASN A 267 2.91 8.57 22.61
C ASN A 267 1.45 9.09 22.67
N GLY A 268 0.89 9.15 23.88
CA GLY A 268 -0.50 9.54 24.11
C GLY A 268 -0.85 10.95 23.63
N THR A 269 0.08 11.90 23.72
CA THR A 269 -0.10 13.29 23.28
C THR A 269 -0.25 13.37 21.75
N LEU A 270 0.61 12.66 21.02
CA LEU A 270 0.55 12.59 19.55
C LEU A 270 -0.66 11.78 19.09
N ARG A 271 -1.00 10.74 19.85
CA ARG A 271 -2.15 9.89 19.58
C ARG A 271 -3.49 10.64 19.72
N SER A 272 -3.62 11.53 20.69
CA SER A 272 -4.86 12.30 20.92
C SER A 272 -5.12 13.34 19.84
N GLU A 273 -4.08 13.91 19.23
CA GLU A 273 -4.25 14.90 18.15
C GLU A 273 -4.39 14.26 16.76
N GLU A 274 -3.79 13.09 16.53
CA GLU A 274 -3.89 12.40 15.24
C GLU A 274 -5.10 11.47 15.12
N HIS A 275 -5.77 11.14 16.22
CA HIS A 275 -7.02 10.34 16.34
C HIS A 275 -7.22 9.19 15.32
N THR A 276 -6.14 8.70 14.74
CA THR A 276 -6.16 7.47 13.93
C THR A 276 -6.41 6.24 14.80
N SER A 277 -6.24 6.37 16.10
CA SER A 277 -6.34 5.28 17.08
C SER A 277 -7.76 4.77 17.31
N GLU A 278 -8.80 5.56 17.01
CA GLU A 278 -10.19 5.09 17.23
C GLU A 278 -10.71 4.27 16.04
N LEU A 279 -10.33 4.61 14.82
CA LEU A 279 -10.53 3.70 13.68
C LEU A 279 -9.73 2.41 13.85
N GLN A 280 -8.65 2.46 14.62
CA GLN A 280 -7.82 1.36 14.99
C GLN A 280 -8.44 0.50 16.09
N SER A 281 -9.11 1.08 17.08
CA SER A 281 -9.89 0.32 18.07
C SER A 281 -11.04 -0.43 17.40
N LEU A 282 -11.67 0.14 16.39
CA LEU A 282 -12.64 -0.57 15.55
C LEU A 282 -11.99 -1.70 14.75
N ARG A 283 -10.74 -1.54 14.30
CA ARG A 283 -9.97 -2.59 13.64
C ARG A 283 -9.48 -3.65 14.63
N GLU A 284 -9.05 -3.26 15.84
CA GLU A 284 -8.70 -4.18 16.91
C GLU A 284 -9.92 -4.96 17.41
N ILE A 285 -11.07 -4.32 17.52
CA ILE A 285 -12.34 -5.02 17.78
C ILE A 285 -12.65 -5.98 16.64
N SER A 286 -12.40 -5.60 15.39
CA SER A 286 -12.51 -6.50 14.24
C SER A 286 -11.52 -7.66 14.31
N TYR A 287 -10.26 -7.44 14.68
CA TYR A 287 -9.26 -8.49 14.86
C TYR A 287 -9.55 -9.37 16.09
N ALA A 288 -9.94 -8.78 17.21
CA ALA A 288 -10.28 -9.53 18.43
C ALA A 288 -11.56 -10.37 18.27
N VAL A 289 -12.40 -10.04 17.32
CA VAL A 289 -13.59 -10.83 16.97
C VAL A 289 -13.27 -11.97 16.00
N PHE A 290 -12.12 -11.87 15.26
CA PHE A 290 -11.73 -12.81 14.21
C PHE A 290 -10.49 -13.65 14.54
N CYS A 291 -9.82 -13.44 15.68
CA CYS A 291 -8.88 -14.34 16.32
C CYS A 291 -9.51 -15.06 17.50
#